data_d93042b440559b75cbdb98c7a8dc95a1
#
_entry.id   d93042b440559b75cbdb98c7a8dc95a1
#
_cell.length_a   1.000
_cell.length_b   1.000
_cell.length_c   1.000
_cell.angle_alpha   90.00
_cell.angle_beta   90.00
_cell.angle_gamma   90.00
#
_symmetry.space_group_name_H-M   'P 1'
#
loop_
_entity.id
_entity.type
_entity.pdbx_description
1 polymer ?
#
loop_
_entity_poly.entity_id
_entity_poly.type
_entity_poly.pdbx_seq_one_letter_code
_entity_poly.pdbx_strand_id
1 'polypeptide(L)'
;MSVTSADVARLANVSQSAVSRTFSPGGSVSPKTRERVLAAAQELGYRPNAIARAMISGRSRLVALLVAYLDNHFYPVVLEQLARELQERGYQVLLFMTGPGDQDTVVQAMLQFQVEGIIMASATLSSSLASECVNTGTPVVLLNRYVPSSPASSVVCDNIEGGRQLAHFLADGGHRKIAFIAGQEDSSTSRDREAGFYKGLAERGQTLYRRAIGGYTFDGAAEAARRLFKGKDRPDAVFVANDHMAFAVMDVLRGELKLRVPEDVSVVGYDDVPEAGWGGYSLTTIAQSATGMVRAAVDILMEQIAQQEVQRRSTILPARLIVRGSARVPKAWAAPPGAAG
;
A
#
# COMPACT_ATOMS: atom_id res chain seq x y z
N MET A 1 35.23 -22.76 -0.92
CA MET A 1 35.51 -21.41 -0.37
C MET A 1 34.97 -20.37 -1.35
N SER A 2 34.38 -19.31 -0.88
CA SER A 2 33.86 -18.24 -1.77
C SER A 2 35.04 -17.41 -2.28
N VAL A 3 35.04 -17.09 -3.57
CA VAL A 3 36.05 -16.21 -4.20
C VAL A 3 35.96 -14.81 -3.59
N THR A 4 37.10 -14.23 -3.25
CA THR A 4 37.21 -12.94 -2.59
C THR A 4 37.76 -11.86 -3.53
N SER A 5 37.60 -10.58 -3.15
CA SER A 5 38.25 -9.47 -3.88
C SER A 5 39.77 -9.56 -3.91
N ALA A 6 40.38 -10.25 -2.92
CA ALA A 6 41.82 -10.50 -2.89
C ALA A 6 42.25 -11.50 -3.98
N ASP A 7 41.43 -12.52 -4.28
CA ASP A 7 41.74 -13.48 -5.33
C ASP A 7 41.68 -12.81 -6.71
N VAL A 8 40.67 -11.95 -6.94
CA VAL A 8 40.56 -11.13 -8.16
C VAL A 8 41.75 -10.18 -8.29
N ALA A 9 42.17 -9.53 -7.19
CA ALA A 9 43.30 -8.63 -7.20
C ALA A 9 44.61 -9.37 -7.60
N ARG A 10 44.79 -10.58 -7.06
CA ARG A 10 45.94 -11.44 -7.38
C ARG A 10 45.95 -11.85 -8.87
N LEU A 11 44.82 -12.35 -9.39
CA LEU A 11 44.71 -12.78 -10.78
C LEU A 11 44.85 -11.59 -11.75
N ALA A 12 44.21 -10.45 -11.45
CA ALA A 12 44.31 -9.25 -12.26
C ALA A 12 45.65 -8.50 -12.10
N ASN A 13 46.53 -8.92 -11.17
CA ASN A 13 47.77 -8.25 -10.81
C ASN A 13 47.58 -6.74 -10.52
N VAL A 14 46.65 -6.44 -9.61
CA VAL A 14 46.33 -5.08 -9.13
C VAL A 14 46.14 -5.09 -7.63
N SER A 15 45.99 -3.90 -7.01
CA SER A 15 45.65 -3.82 -5.59
C SER A 15 44.16 -4.15 -5.34
N GLN A 16 43.87 -4.66 -4.16
CA GLN A 16 42.46 -4.92 -3.75
C GLN A 16 41.61 -3.63 -3.78
N SER A 17 42.22 -2.47 -3.52
CA SER A 17 41.53 -1.18 -3.65
C SER A 17 41.18 -0.82 -5.10
N ALA A 18 41.99 -1.28 -6.09
CA ALA A 18 41.63 -1.12 -7.50
C ALA A 18 40.44 -2.01 -7.89
N VAL A 19 40.36 -3.24 -7.38
CA VAL A 19 39.19 -4.12 -7.53
C VAL A 19 37.97 -3.46 -6.94
N SER A 20 38.04 -2.98 -5.69
CA SER A 20 36.93 -2.29 -5.03
C SER A 20 36.42 -1.08 -5.85
N ARG A 21 37.34 -0.22 -6.30
CA ARG A 21 36.98 0.95 -7.14
C ARG A 21 36.39 0.57 -8.50
N THR A 22 36.80 -0.55 -9.10
CA THR A 22 36.24 -1.03 -10.35
C THR A 22 34.76 -1.35 -10.24
N PHE A 23 34.33 -1.90 -9.09
CA PHE A 23 32.95 -2.27 -8.82
C PHE A 23 32.14 -1.21 -8.05
N SER A 24 32.75 -0.09 -7.71
CA SER A 24 32.05 1.01 -7.03
C SER A 24 31.51 2.03 -8.04
N PRO A 25 30.23 2.51 -7.89
CA PRO A 25 29.73 3.62 -8.70
C PRO A 25 30.64 4.84 -8.58
N GLY A 26 31.04 5.42 -9.73
CA GLY A 26 31.95 6.56 -9.74
C GLY A 26 33.42 6.25 -9.39
N GLY A 27 33.75 5.00 -9.13
CA GLY A 27 35.13 4.59 -8.82
C GLY A 27 36.09 4.83 -9.98
N SER A 28 37.13 5.62 -9.74
CA SER A 28 38.14 5.96 -10.74
C SER A 28 39.26 4.90 -10.81
N VAL A 29 39.34 4.24 -11.95
CA VAL A 29 40.43 3.34 -12.35
C VAL A 29 40.73 3.52 -13.84
N SER A 30 41.96 3.26 -14.28
CA SER A 30 42.26 3.34 -15.71
C SER A 30 41.44 2.31 -16.51
N PRO A 31 41.11 2.57 -17.80
CA PRO A 31 40.40 1.62 -18.64
C PRO A 31 41.06 0.24 -18.67
N LYS A 32 42.38 0.21 -18.80
CA LYS A 32 43.18 -1.03 -18.78
C LYS A 32 43.06 -1.81 -17.47
N THR A 33 43.06 -1.10 -16.34
CA THR A 33 42.87 -1.72 -15.02
C THR A 33 41.46 -2.29 -14.88
N ARG A 34 40.44 -1.56 -15.33
CA ARG A 34 39.05 -2.00 -15.31
C ARG A 34 38.86 -3.28 -16.11
N GLU A 35 39.40 -3.34 -17.33
CA GLU A 35 39.30 -4.51 -18.21
C GLU A 35 39.94 -5.74 -17.55
N ARG A 36 41.13 -5.62 -16.99
CA ARG A 36 41.84 -6.72 -16.30
C ARG A 36 41.06 -7.24 -15.09
N VAL A 37 40.51 -6.33 -14.30
CA VAL A 37 39.72 -6.70 -13.11
C VAL A 37 38.43 -7.41 -13.52
N LEU A 38 37.73 -6.92 -14.54
CA LEU A 38 36.48 -7.55 -15.02
C LEU A 38 36.73 -8.93 -15.61
N ALA A 39 37.80 -9.11 -16.39
CA ALA A 39 38.20 -10.40 -16.94
C ALA A 39 38.53 -11.42 -15.81
N ALA A 40 39.37 -11.02 -14.82
CA ALA A 40 39.69 -11.85 -13.69
C ALA A 40 38.48 -12.19 -12.82
N ALA A 41 37.54 -11.25 -12.63
CA ALA A 41 36.31 -11.49 -11.89
C ALA A 41 35.41 -12.48 -12.60
N GLN A 42 35.29 -12.39 -13.94
CA GLN A 42 34.54 -13.31 -14.77
C GLN A 42 35.13 -14.72 -14.71
N GLU A 43 36.47 -14.86 -14.85
CA GLU A 43 37.17 -16.14 -14.81
C GLU A 43 36.98 -16.85 -13.47
N LEU A 44 37.06 -16.11 -12.36
CA LEU A 44 36.89 -16.65 -11.02
C LEU A 44 35.40 -16.80 -10.59
N GLY A 45 34.44 -16.32 -11.38
CA GLY A 45 33.04 -16.25 -10.95
C GLY A 45 32.80 -15.30 -9.78
N TYR A 46 33.66 -14.30 -9.60
CA TYR A 46 33.57 -13.34 -8.50
C TYR A 46 32.39 -12.40 -8.67
N ARG A 47 31.60 -12.28 -7.63
CA ARG A 47 30.55 -11.25 -7.50
C ARG A 47 30.87 -10.38 -6.29
N PRO A 48 30.87 -9.03 -6.44
CA PRO A 48 31.06 -8.14 -5.31
C PRO A 48 30.04 -8.39 -4.21
N ASN A 49 30.50 -8.58 -2.99
CA ASN A 49 29.62 -8.77 -1.84
C ASN A 49 29.00 -7.43 -1.43
N ALA A 50 27.67 -7.33 -1.51
CA ALA A 50 26.93 -6.13 -1.15
C ALA A 50 27.08 -5.79 0.34
N ILE A 51 27.12 -6.80 1.21
CA ILE A 51 27.32 -6.63 2.66
C ILE A 51 28.69 -6.05 2.96
N ALA A 52 29.74 -6.60 2.33
CA ALA A 52 31.09 -6.07 2.50
C ALA A 52 31.23 -4.62 2.00
N ARG A 53 30.52 -4.25 0.93
CA ARG A 53 30.46 -2.87 0.46
C ARG A 53 29.73 -1.95 1.44
N ALA A 54 28.63 -2.42 2.03
CA ALA A 54 27.88 -1.69 3.05
C ALA A 54 28.76 -1.37 4.27
N MET A 55 29.55 -2.35 4.74
CA MET A 55 30.49 -2.16 5.84
C MET A 55 31.57 -1.11 5.56
N ILE A 56 32.04 -1.03 4.31
CA ILE A 56 33.09 -0.07 3.92
C ILE A 56 32.51 1.33 3.69
N SER A 57 31.33 1.42 3.07
CA SER A 57 30.70 2.69 2.72
C SER A 57 29.85 3.30 3.84
N GLY A 58 29.52 2.53 4.86
CA GLY A 58 28.55 2.89 5.89
C GLY A 58 27.11 2.99 5.37
N ARG A 59 26.86 2.49 4.13
CA ARG A 59 25.53 2.53 3.46
C ARG A 59 25.12 1.14 2.99
N SER A 60 24.05 0.62 3.55
CA SER A 60 23.52 -0.70 3.19
C SER A 60 22.79 -0.71 1.84
N ARG A 61 22.22 0.42 1.44
CA ARG A 61 21.32 0.52 0.29
C ARG A 61 20.13 -0.44 0.40
N LEU A 62 19.70 -0.73 1.62
CA LEU A 62 18.55 -1.58 1.93
C LEU A 62 17.40 -0.71 2.42
N VAL A 63 16.22 -0.94 1.89
CA VAL A 63 14.95 -0.42 2.41
C VAL A 63 14.07 -1.60 2.81
N ALA A 64 13.53 -1.56 4.00
CA ALA A 64 12.57 -2.56 4.45
C ALA A 64 11.15 -2.17 4.07
N LEU A 65 10.39 -3.15 3.57
CA LEU A 65 8.95 -3.04 3.38
C LEU A 65 8.27 -3.96 4.39
N LEU A 66 7.39 -3.42 5.23
CA LEU A 66 6.58 -4.18 6.17
C LEU A 66 5.13 -4.21 5.73
N VAL A 67 4.55 -5.41 5.66
CA VAL A 67 3.18 -5.65 5.21
C VAL A 67 2.46 -6.59 6.18
N ALA A 68 1.19 -6.31 6.51
CA ALA A 68 0.41 -7.16 7.41
C ALA A 68 -0.29 -8.32 6.66
N TYR A 69 -0.75 -8.09 5.43
CA TYR A 69 -1.47 -9.09 4.63
C TYR A 69 -1.39 -8.76 3.14
N LEU A 70 -1.48 -9.80 2.30
CA LEU A 70 -1.36 -9.69 0.83
C LEU A 70 -2.60 -10.18 0.07
N ASP A 71 -3.59 -10.68 0.76
CA ASP A 71 -4.87 -11.12 0.19
C ASP A 71 -5.75 -9.96 -0.29
N ASN A 72 -5.58 -8.75 0.27
CA ASN A 72 -6.11 -7.53 -0.34
C ASN A 72 -5.24 -7.11 -1.54
N HIS A 73 -5.79 -7.21 -2.73
CA HIS A 73 -5.10 -6.99 -3.99
C HIS A 73 -4.48 -5.60 -4.18
N PHE A 74 -4.86 -4.62 -3.37
CA PHE A 74 -4.22 -3.30 -3.36
C PHE A 74 -2.73 -3.38 -2.97
N TYR A 75 -2.38 -4.21 -1.97
CA TYR A 75 -1.01 -4.26 -1.46
C TYR A 75 -0.01 -4.94 -2.39
N PRO A 76 -0.31 -6.07 -3.07
CA PRO A 76 0.57 -6.62 -4.10
C PRO A 76 0.95 -5.60 -5.19
N VAL A 77 -0.01 -4.82 -5.68
CA VAL A 77 0.23 -3.76 -6.68
C VAL A 77 1.15 -2.67 -6.14
N VAL A 78 0.90 -2.22 -4.90
CA VAL A 78 1.73 -1.21 -4.23
C VAL A 78 3.15 -1.72 -4.00
N LEU A 79 3.32 -2.97 -3.54
CA LEU A 79 4.63 -3.57 -3.28
C LEU A 79 5.45 -3.72 -4.55
N GLU A 80 4.84 -4.16 -5.64
CA GLU A 80 5.51 -4.24 -6.94
C GLU A 80 6.05 -2.86 -7.37
N GLN A 81 5.22 -1.84 -7.27
CA GLN A 81 5.61 -0.46 -7.63
C GLN A 81 6.68 0.10 -6.69
N LEU A 82 6.57 -0.14 -5.37
CA LEU A 82 7.60 0.26 -4.40
C LEU A 82 8.93 -0.40 -4.70
N ALA A 83 8.93 -1.70 -4.99
CA ALA A 83 10.15 -2.43 -5.31
C ALA A 83 10.83 -1.88 -6.57
N ARG A 84 10.07 -1.61 -7.63
CA ARG A 84 10.59 -1.01 -8.88
C ARG A 84 11.16 0.38 -8.64
N GLU A 85 10.39 1.27 -8.00
CA GLU A 85 10.80 2.65 -7.75
C GLU A 85 12.06 2.75 -6.87
N LEU A 86 12.18 1.88 -5.85
CA LEU A 86 13.36 1.80 -5.00
C LEU A 86 14.58 1.23 -5.75
N GLN A 87 14.38 0.20 -6.59
CA GLN A 87 15.46 -0.38 -7.41
C GLN A 87 16.00 0.62 -8.44
N GLU A 88 15.15 1.42 -9.07
CA GLU A 88 15.56 2.49 -9.98
C GLU A 88 16.43 3.55 -9.29
N ARG A 89 16.22 3.75 -7.99
CA ARG A 89 17.05 4.63 -7.13
C ARG A 89 18.26 3.93 -6.52
N GLY A 90 18.52 2.68 -6.90
CA GLY A 90 19.71 1.91 -6.48
C GLY A 90 19.60 1.29 -5.09
N TYR A 91 18.38 1.14 -4.56
CA TYR A 91 18.10 0.43 -3.31
C TYR A 91 17.62 -1.00 -3.55
N GLN A 92 17.94 -1.91 -2.64
CA GLN A 92 17.37 -3.25 -2.59
C GLN A 92 16.28 -3.30 -1.52
N VAL A 93 15.28 -4.14 -1.74
CA VAL A 93 14.12 -4.28 -0.87
C VAL A 93 14.22 -5.54 -0.03
N LEU A 94 14.01 -5.40 1.27
CA LEU A 94 13.76 -6.51 2.19
C LEU A 94 12.27 -6.50 2.55
N LEU A 95 11.55 -7.57 2.21
CA LEU A 95 10.14 -7.71 2.55
C LEU A 95 9.98 -8.47 3.87
N PHE A 96 9.24 -7.88 4.78
CA PHE A 96 8.83 -8.48 6.03
C PHE A 96 7.32 -8.57 6.12
N MET A 97 6.84 -9.70 6.63
CA MET A 97 5.43 -9.89 6.95
C MET A 97 5.23 -9.76 8.46
N THR A 98 4.09 -9.21 8.86
CA THR A 98 3.71 -9.10 10.27
C THR A 98 2.31 -9.64 10.48
N GLY A 99 2.08 -10.22 11.65
CA GLY A 99 0.76 -10.66 12.11
C GLY A 99 0.18 -9.73 13.18
N PRO A 100 -0.98 -10.07 13.72
CA PRO A 100 -1.57 -9.33 14.82
C PRO A 100 -0.68 -9.35 16.07
N GLY A 101 -0.23 -8.18 16.52
CA GLY A 101 0.52 -8.02 17.77
C GLY A 101 2.03 -8.24 17.70
N ASP A 102 2.61 -8.59 16.54
CA ASP A 102 4.05 -8.81 16.38
C ASP A 102 4.81 -7.72 15.64
N GLN A 103 4.13 -6.62 15.25
CA GLN A 103 4.67 -5.54 14.43
C GLN A 103 5.98 -4.99 15.02
N ASP A 104 5.99 -4.71 16.32
CA ASP A 104 7.16 -4.13 16.98
C ASP A 104 8.35 -5.11 16.98
N THR A 105 8.11 -6.41 17.19
CA THR A 105 9.15 -7.44 17.12
C THR A 105 9.75 -7.54 15.71
N VAL A 106 8.91 -7.47 14.69
CA VAL A 106 9.36 -7.53 13.30
C VAL A 106 10.20 -6.30 12.94
N VAL A 107 9.80 -5.09 13.37
CA VAL A 107 10.58 -3.88 13.12
C VAL A 107 11.93 -3.92 13.84
N GLN A 108 11.98 -4.43 15.08
CA GLN A 108 13.25 -4.66 15.78
C GLN A 108 14.19 -5.60 14.97
N ALA A 109 13.63 -6.67 14.39
CA ALA A 109 14.39 -7.56 13.52
C ALA A 109 14.88 -6.84 12.24
N MET A 110 14.06 -5.96 11.65
CA MET A 110 14.43 -5.18 10.47
C MET A 110 15.65 -4.27 10.74
N LEU A 111 15.69 -3.63 11.90
CA LEU A 111 16.80 -2.74 12.28
C LEU A 111 18.15 -3.48 12.35
N GLN A 112 18.16 -4.79 12.65
CA GLN A 112 19.38 -5.60 12.66
C GLN A 112 20.04 -5.73 11.27
N PHE A 113 19.27 -5.53 10.18
CA PHE A 113 19.81 -5.51 8.81
C PHE A 113 20.40 -4.16 8.41
N GLN A 114 20.48 -3.19 9.33
CA GLN A 114 20.98 -1.84 9.06
C GLN A 114 20.29 -1.19 7.84
N VAL A 115 18.97 -1.33 7.76
CA VAL A 115 18.18 -0.70 6.69
C VAL A 115 18.28 0.83 6.78
N GLU A 116 18.39 1.49 5.64
CA GLU A 116 18.46 2.96 5.57
C GLU A 116 17.10 3.62 5.72
N GLY A 117 16.00 2.85 5.59
CA GLY A 117 14.64 3.34 5.77
C GLY A 117 13.61 2.23 5.75
N ILE A 118 12.41 2.55 6.22
CA ILE A 118 11.30 1.60 6.36
C ILE A 118 10.04 2.19 5.72
N ILE A 119 9.36 1.44 4.85
CA ILE A 119 7.99 1.74 4.41
C ILE A 119 7.06 0.67 4.97
N MET A 120 6.01 1.10 5.66
CA MET A 120 5.01 0.20 6.25
C MET A 120 3.68 0.33 5.52
N ALA A 121 3.25 -0.74 4.88
CA ALA A 121 1.97 -0.81 4.17
C ALA A 121 1.00 -1.71 4.95
N SER A 122 -0.21 -1.25 5.23
CA SER A 122 -1.25 -1.96 6.00
C SER A 122 -0.95 -2.23 7.49
N ALA A 123 0.25 -1.96 7.96
CA ALA A 123 0.64 -2.17 9.34
C ALA A 123 0.54 -0.89 10.17
N THR A 124 0.34 -1.04 11.45
CA THR A 124 0.44 0.05 12.44
C THR A 124 1.75 -0.08 13.18
N LEU A 125 2.28 1.03 13.65
CA LEU A 125 3.51 1.09 14.42
C LEU A 125 3.17 1.69 15.79
N SER A 126 3.69 1.11 16.87
CA SER A 126 3.58 1.76 18.17
C SER A 126 4.33 3.08 18.18
N SER A 127 3.83 4.05 18.95
CA SER A 127 4.50 5.36 19.06
C SER A 127 5.91 5.25 19.65
N SER A 128 6.15 4.28 20.54
CA SER A 128 7.48 4.02 21.12
C SER A 128 8.47 3.55 20.08
N LEU A 129 8.09 2.59 19.25
CA LEU A 129 8.98 2.07 18.20
C LEU A 129 9.19 3.08 17.07
N ALA A 130 8.16 3.87 16.72
CA ALA A 130 8.33 4.97 15.78
C ALA A 130 9.36 5.99 16.30
N SER A 131 9.32 6.30 17.60
CA SER A 131 10.31 7.17 18.23
C SER A 131 11.70 6.56 18.24
N GLU A 132 11.82 5.27 18.48
CA GLU A 132 13.10 4.55 18.40
C GLU A 132 13.73 4.63 17.01
N CYS A 133 12.96 4.37 15.96
CA CYS A 133 13.42 4.50 14.58
C CYS A 133 13.90 5.93 14.29
N VAL A 134 13.14 6.95 14.72
CA VAL A 134 13.55 8.36 14.57
C VAL A 134 14.83 8.66 15.33
N ASN A 135 14.95 8.20 16.58
CA ASN A 135 16.14 8.42 17.41
C ASN A 135 17.40 7.74 16.85
N THR A 136 17.24 6.62 16.14
CA THR A 136 18.35 5.93 15.44
C THR A 136 18.64 6.51 14.06
N GLY A 137 17.90 7.55 13.63
CA GLY A 137 18.05 8.16 12.31
C GLY A 137 17.48 7.32 11.17
N THR A 138 16.65 6.31 11.46
CA THR A 138 16.01 5.47 10.46
C THR A 138 14.63 6.04 10.10
N PRO A 139 14.45 6.65 8.92
CA PRO A 139 13.16 7.22 8.53
C PRO A 139 12.12 6.13 8.29
N VAL A 140 10.88 6.40 8.74
CA VAL A 140 9.72 5.54 8.57
C VAL A 140 8.61 6.28 7.84
N VAL A 141 8.07 5.67 6.80
CA VAL A 141 6.90 6.17 6.06
C VAL A 141 5.76 5.16 6.16
N LEU A 142 4.64 5.58 6.74
CA LEU A 142 3.40 4.82 6.78
C LEU A 142 2.64 5.04 5.47
N LEU A 143 2.32 3.98 4.74
CA LEU A 143 1.59 4.03 3.49
C LEU A 143 0.17 3.49 3.70
N ASN A 144 -0.82 4.27 3.25
CA ASN A 144 -2.25 3.98 3.38
C ASN A 144 -2.73 3.88 4.85
N ARG A 145 -1.95 4.38 5.80
CA ARG A 145 -2.32 4.52 7.22
C ARG A 145 -1.58 5.69 7.85
N TYR A 146 -2.09 6.17 8.96
CA TYR A 146 -1.40 7.12 9.81
C TYR A 146 -1.70 6.86 11.29
N VAL A 147 -0.79 7.30 12.14
CA VAL A 147 -0.95 7.31 13.59
C VAL A 147 -0.81 8.76 14.05
N PRO A 148 -1.84 9.38 14.65
CA PRO A 148 -1.85 10.83 14.93
C PRO A 148 -0.64 11.32 15.73
N SER A 149 -0.22 10.58 16.76
CA SER A 149 0.88 10.91 17.67
C SER A 149 2.25 10.36 17.24
N SER A 150 2.34 9.65 16.10
CA SER A 150 3.60 9.07 15.64
C SER A 150 4.50 10.13 15.00
N PRO A 151 5.82 10.10 15.22
CA PRO A 151 6.78 10.91 14.49
C PRO A 151 7.02 10.43 13.06
N ALA A 152 6.51 9.25 12.68
CA ALA A 152 6.64 8.72 11.33
C ALA A 152 5.88 9.57 10.30
N SER A 153 6.43 9.65 9.10
CA SER A 153 5.74 10.25 7.95
C SER A 153 4.60 9.39 7.47
N SER A 154 3.63 9.97 6.76
CA SER A 154 2.49 9.21 6.24
C SER A 154 2.07 9.69 4.87
N VAL A 155 1.64 8.74 4.03
CA VAL A 155 1.01 9.00 2.73
C VAL A 155 -0.31 8.24 2.68
N VAL A 156 -1.41 8.96 2.56
CA VAL A 156 -2.77 8.40 2.56
C VAL A 156 -3.61 9.00 1.43
N CYS A 157 -4.69 8.31 1.06
CA CYS A 157 -5.76 8.88 0.26
C CYS A 157 -6.67 9.76 1.15
N ASP A 158 -7.37 10.73 0.57
CA ASP A 158 -8.43 11.46 1.27
C ASP A 158 -9.63 10.55 1.53
N ASN A 159 -9.51 9.75 2.59
CA ASN A 159 -10.50 8.75 2.95
C ASN A 159 -11.82 9.39 3.41
N ILE A 160 -11.77 10.58 4.01
CA ILE A 160 -12.97 11.32 4.42
C ILE A 160 -13.75 11.76 3.18
N GLU A 161 -13.06 12.39 2.23
CA GLU A 161 -13.70 12.85 0.99
C GLU A 161 -14.20 11.66 0.16
N GLY A 162 -13.43 10.57 0.06
CA GLY A 162 -13.88 9.35 -0.64
C GLY A 162 -15.14 8.75 -0.05
N GLY A 163 -15.21 8.62 1.28
CA GLY A 163 -16.44 8.17 1.97
C GLY A 163 -17.62 9.10 1.72
N ARG A 164 -17.40 10.43 1.76
CA ARG A 164 -18.42 11.44 1.47
C ARG A 164 -18.95 11.33 0.04
N GLN A 165 -18.07 11.15 -0.95
CA GLN A 165 -18.47 10.96 -2.36
C GLN A 165 -19.36 9.72 -2.54
N LEU A 166 -19.01 8.59 -1.90
CA LEU A 166 -19.83 7.37 -1.96
C LEU A 166 -21.21 7.55 -1.32
N ALA A 167 -21.27 8.26 -0.19
CA ALA A 167 -22.55 8.57 0.45
C ALA A 167 -23.46 9.41 -0.47
N HIS A 168 -22.91 10.45 -1.09
CA HIS A 168 -23.64 11.27 -2.05
C HIS A 168 -24.11 10.44 -3.25
N PHE A 169 -23.21 9.64 -3.82
CA PHE A 169 -23.53 8.77 -4.96
C PHE A 169 -24.71 7.83 -4.67
N LEU A 170 -24.69 7.15 -3.51
CA LEU A 170 -25.77 6.25 -3.14
C LEU A 170 -27.08 7.00 -2.81
N ALA A 171 -27.01 8.09 -2.08
CA ALA A 171 -28.18 8.89 -1.74
C ALA A 171 -28.84 9.50 -2.99
N ASP A 172 -28.05 10.07 -3.90
CA ASP A 172 -28.50 10.65 -5.17
C ASP A 172 -29.03 9.56 -6.12
N GLY A 173 -28.58 8.29 -5.97
CA GLY A 173 -29.11 7.10 -6.64
C GLY A 173 -30.47 6.64 -6.11
N GLY A 174 -31.05 7.35 -5.14
CA GLY A 174 -32.39 7.10 -4.59
C GLY A 174 -32.45 6.01 -3.54
N HIS A 175 -31.28 5.56 -3.03
CA HIS A 175 -31.22 4.58 -1.95
C HIS A 175 -31.69 5.18 -0.61
N ARG A 176 -32.39 4.38 0.19
CA ARG A 176 -32.94 4.79 1.49
C ARG A 176 -32.51 3.93 2.66
N LYS A 177 -32.21 2.67 2.42
CA LYS A 177 -31.72 1.71 3.44
C LYS A 177 -30.25 1.38 3.17
N ILE A 178 -29.39 2.37 3.39
CA ILE A 178 -27.98 2.28 3.08
C ILE A 178 -27.21 1.68 4.25
N ALA A 179 -26.48 0.58 4.01
CA ALA A 179 -25.62 -0.05 5.01
C ALA A 179 -24.15 0.28 4.81
N PHE A 180 -23.36 0.03 5.86
CA PHE A 180 -21.91 0.11 5.83
C PHE A 180 -21.28 -1.17 6.41
N ILE A 181 -20.28 -1.73 5.71
CA ILE A 181 -19.44 -2.81 6.22
C ILE A 181 -18.05 -2.26 6.45
N ALA A 182 -17.70 -2.09 7.73
CA ALA A 182 -16.43 -1.51 8.18
C ALA A 182 -15.26 -2.48 8.02
N GLY A 183 -14.05 -1.92 7.88
CA GLY A 183 -12.80 -2.67 8.01
C GLY A 183 -12.44 -2.93 9.48
N GLN A 184 -11.14 -2.92 9.80
CA GLN A 184 -10.66 -2.97 11.18
C GLN A 184 -10.96 -1.64 11.87
N GLU A 185 -11.53 -1.68 13.07
CA GLU A 185 -12.02 -0.48 13.78
C GLU A 185 -10.88 0.43 14.29
N ASP A 186 -9.72 -0.13 14.58
CA ASP A 186 -8.51 0.59 14.98
C ASP A 186 -7.73 1.20 13.79
N SER A 187 -8.12 0.85 12.56
CA SER A 187 -7.50 1.37 11.34
C SER A 187 -7.94 2.80 11.03
N SER A 188 -6.97 3.71 10.79
CA SER A 188 -7.25 5.08 10.36
C SER A 188 -8.09 5.13 9.08
N THR A 189 -7.79 4.26 8.10
CA THR A 189 -8.54 4.20 6.83
C THR A 189 -10.00 3.82 7.05
N SER A 190 -10.30 2.84 7.92
CA SER A 190 -11.68 2.43 8.21
C SER A 190 -12.45 3.57 8.88
N ARG A 191 -11.87 4.20 9.90
CA ARG A 191 -12.50 5.31 10.62
C ARG A 191 -12.77 6.52 9.73
N ASP A 192 -11.80 6.90 8.90
CA ASP A 192 -11.92 8.09 8.04
C ASP A 192 -12.95 7.86 6.91
N ARG A 193 -12.95 6.67 6.29
CA ARG A 193 -13.96 6.27 5.29
C ARG A 193 -15.36 6.31 5.89
N GLU A 194 -15.53 5.75 7.09
CA GLU A 194 -16.79 5.75 7.82
C GLU A 194 -17.24 7.17 8.21
N ALA A 195 -16.33 7.98 8.78
CA ALA A 195 -16.62 9.36 9.17
C ALA A 195 -17.08 10.20 7.96
N GLY A 196 -16.36 10.09 6.84
CA GLY A 196 -16.74 10.74 5.59
C GLY A 196 -18.10 10.28 5.08
N PHE A 197 -18.39 8.98 5.18
CA PHE A 197 -19.65 8.40 4.75
C PHE A 197 -20.82 8.91 5.60
N TYR A 198 -20.70 8.93 6.92
CA TYR A 198 -21.71 9.52 7.80
C TYR A 198 -21.95 11.00 7.47
N LYS A 199 -20.88 11.76 7.27
CA LYS A 199 -20.98 13.17 6.89
C LYS A 199 -21.77 13.35 5.58
N GLY A 200 -21.41 12.57 4.55
CA GLY A 200 -22.07 12.66 3.24
C GLY A 200 -23.55 12.24 3.29
N LEU A 201 -23.92 11.23 4.09
CA LEU A 201 -25.31 10.86 4.31
C LEU A 201 -26.09 12.00 4.99
N ALA A 202 -25.52 12.61 6.03
CA ALA A 202 -26.15 13.73 6.74
C ALA A 202 -26.35 14.94 5.82
N GLU A 203 -25.40 15.26 4.93
CA GLU A 203 -25.52 16.30 3.90
C GLU A 203 -26.67 16.04 2.90
N ARG A 204 -27.17 14.80 2.78
CA ARG A 204 -28.34 14.38 1.99
C ARG A 204 -29.59 14.13 2.83
N GLY A 205 -29.58 14.52 4.11
CA GLY A 205 -30.70 14.33 5.03
C GLY A 205 -30.98 12.85 5.31
N GLN A 206 -29.96 11.98 5.21
CA GLN A 206 -30.07 10.55 5.47
C GLN A 206 -29.21 10.14 6.66
N THR A 207 -29.51 8.99 7.22
CA THR A 207 -28.71 8.33 8.26
C THR A 207 -28.37 6.92 7.84
N LEU A 208 -27.30 6.38 8.39
CA LEU A 208 -26.95 4.99 8.15
C LEU A 208 -28.04 4.06 8.66
N TYR A 209 -28.49 3.15 7.79
CA TYR A 209 -29.54 2.19 8.13
C TYR A 209 -29.03 1.04 9.00
N ARG A 210 -27.92 0.41 8.59
CA ARG A 210 -27.26 -0.68 9.32
C ARG A 210 -25.76 -0.64 9.17
N ARG A 211 -25.05 -1.11 10.20
CA ARG A 211 -23.60 -1.27 10.23
C ARG A 211 -23.21 -2.70 10.56
N ALA A 212 -22.14 -3.19 9.93
CA ALA A 212 -21.48 -4.45 10.30
C ALA A 212 -19.95 -4.27 10.20
N ILE A 213 -19.18 -5.20 10.75
CA ILE A 213 -17.73 -5.24 10.70
C ILE A 213 -17.32 -6.43 9.84
N GLY A 214 -16.52 -6.17 8.81
CA GLY A 214 -15.90 -7.18 7.95
C GLY A 214 -14.41 -7.40 8.25
N GLY A 215 -13.78 -6.48 9.01
CA GLY A 215 -12.42 -6.64 9.52
C GLY A 215 -11.32 -6.68 8.47
N TYR A 216 -11.60 -6.23 7.24
CA TYR A 216 -10.72 -6.33 6.06
C TYR A 216 -10.43 -7.78 5.63
N THR A 217 -11.28 -8.74 6.00
CA THR A 217 -11.17 -10.13 5.58
C THR A 217 -12.32 -10.53 4.66
N PHE A 218 -12.07 -11.47 3.75
CA PHE A 218 -13.09 -12.00 2.83
C PHE A 218 -14.22 -12.68 3.63
N ASP A 219 -13.87 -13.58 4.54
CA ASP A 219 -14.83 -14.35 5.35
C ASP A 219 -15.66 -13.45 6.28
N GLY A 220 -15.01 -12.47 6.93
CA GLY A 220 -15.71 -11.53 7.80
C GLY A 220 -16.72 -10.67 7.02
N ALA A 221 -16.39 -10.24 5.82
CA ALA A 221 -17.30 -9.51 4.95
C ALA A 221 -18.45 -10.38 4.44
N ALA A 222 -18.18 -11.64 4.08
CA ALA A 222 -19.20 -12.60 3.68
C ALA A 222 -20.21 -12.86 4.82
N GLU A 223 -19.71 -13.05 6.05
CA GLU A 223 -20.57 -13.22 7.21
C GLU A 223 -21.40 -11.96 7.53
N ALA A 224 -20.77 -10.78 7.43
CA ALA A 224 -21.47 -9.50 7.59
C ALA A 224 -22.61 -9.36 6.55
N ALA A 225 -22.34 -9.72 5.29
CA ALA A 225 -23.35 -9.71 4.24
C ALA A 225 -24.52 -10.65 4.54
N ARG A 226 -24.26 -11.91 4.93
CA ARG A 226 -25.32 -12.86 5.31
C ARG A 226 -26.22 -12.31 6.42
N ARG A 227 -25.63 -11.64 7.42
CA ARG A 227 -26.39 -11.03 8.53
C ARG A 227 -27.20 -9.81 8.08
N LEU A 228 -26.62 -8.90 7.32
CA LEU A 228 -27.25 -7.64 6.90
C LEU A 228 -28.41 -7.87 5.93
N PHE A 229 -28.27 -8.83 5.03
CA PHE A 229 -29.21 -9.03 3.93
C PHE A 229 -30.23 -10.17 4.15
N LYS A 230 -30.19 -10.80 5.34
CA LYS A 230 -31.17 -11.84 5.71
C LYS A 230 -32.58 -11.24 5.92
N GLY A 231 -33.57 -11.83 5.26
CA GLY A 231 -34.98 -11.48 5.45
C GLY A 231 -35.46 -10.35 4.54
N LYS A 232 -36.69 -9.86 4.81
CA LYS A 232 -37.39 -8.89 3.97
C LYS A 232 -36.97 -7.43 4.24
N ASP A 233 -36.62 -7.13 5.50
CA ASP A 233 -36.14 -5.80 5.91
C ASP A 233 -34.62 -5.74 5.77
N ARG A 234 -34.17 -5.57 4.53
CA ARG A 234 -32.74 -5.55 4.16
C ARG A 234 -32.32 -4.21 3.56
N PRO A 235 -31.02 -3.90 3.58
CA PRO A 235 -30.48 -2.73 2.86
C PRO A 235 -30.78 -2.80 1.36
N ASP A 236 -30.90 -1.64 0.71
CA ASP A 236 -31.00 -1.50 -0.75
C ASP A 236 -29.69 -1.01 -1.37
N ALA A 237 -28.71 -0.64 -0.53
CA ALA A 237 -27.33 -0.36 -0.91
C ALA A 237 -26.36 -0.63 0.23
N VAL A 238 -25.11 -0.90 -0.12
CA VAL A 238 -24.03 -1.06 0.86
C VAL A 238 -22.74 -0.43 0.36
N PHE A 239 -22.12 0.36 1.23
CA PHE A 239 -20.72 0.72 1.12
C PHE A 239 -19.87 -0.29 1.90
N VAL A 240 -18.93 -0.91 1.23
CA VAL A 240 -17.97 -1.85 1.81
C VAL A 240 -16.60 -1.18 1.86
N ALA A 241 -15.96 -1.19 3.02
CA ALA A 241 -14.79 -0.35 3.30
C ALA A 241 -13.58 -0.61 2.39
N ASN A 242 -13.52 -1.73 1.64
CA ASN A 242 -12.57 -1.96 0.55
C ASN A 242 -13.12 -2.94 -0.51
N ASP A 243 -12.45 -3.01 -1.66
CA ASP A 243 -12.85 -3.84 -2.80
C ASP A 243 -12.75 -5.34 -2.51
N HIS A 244 -11.71 -5.77 -1.78
CA HIS A 244 -11.55 -7.17 -1.39
C HIS A 244 -12.76 -7.71 -0.62
N MET A 245 -13.24 -6.94 0.35
CA MET A 245 -14.48 -7.26 1.06
C MET A 245 -15.72 -7.12 0.18
N ALA A 246 -15.75 -6.14 -0.73
CA ALA A 246 -16.89 -5.93 -1.63
C ALA A 246 -17.11 -7.12 -2.55
N PHE A 247 -16.07 -7.78 -3.02
CA PHE A 247 -16.17 -9.03 -3.80
C PHE A 247 -16.85 -10.13 -3.00
N ALA A 248 -16.46 -10.34 -1.74
CA ALA A 248 -17.10 -11.31 -0.86
C ALA A 248 -18.60 -11.01 -0.64
N VAL A 249 -18.93 -9.73 -0.46
CA VAL A 249 -20.33 -9.28 -0.33
C VAL A 249 -21.12 -9.58 -1.61
N MET A 250 -20.55 -9.27 -2.79
CA MET A 250 -21.22 -9.54 -4.08
C MET A 250 -21.40 -11.03 -4.33
N ASP A 251 -20.44 -11.86 -3.95
CA ASP A 251 -20.54 -13.32 -4.06
C ASP A 251 -21.66 -13.87 -3.18
N VAL A 252 -21.79 -13.40 -1.94
CA VAL A 252 -22.91 -13.77 -1.04
C VAL A 252 -24.24 -13.31 -1.61
N LEU A 253 -24.35 -12.04 -2.05
CA LEU A 253 -25.60 -11.50 -2.59
C LEU A 253 -26.07 -12.31 -3.80
N ARG A 254 -25.19 -12.53 -4.78
CA ARG A 254 -25.53 -13.22 -6.03
C ARG A 254 -25.60 -14.73 -5.88
N GLY A 255 -24.59 -15.32 -5.23
CA GLY A 255 -24.40 -16.77 -5.13
C GLY A 255 -25.35 -17.43 -4.14
N GLU A 256 -25.45 -16.86 -2.94
CA GLU A 256 -26.22 -17.47 -1.84
C GLU A 256 -27.64 -16.89 -1.74
N LEU A 257 -27.78 -15.56 -1.73
CA LEU A 257 -29.05 -14.89 -1.47
C LEU A 257 -29.89 -14.65 -2.74
N LYS A 258 -29.31 -14.91 -3.92
CA LYS A 258 -29.95 -14.73 -5.24
C LYS A 258 -30.46 -13.31 -5.48
N LEU A 259 -29.75 -12.32 -4.94
CA LEU A 259 -30.04 -10.91 -5.13
C LEU A 259 -29.24 -10.37 -6.33
N ARG A 260 -29.91 -9.60 -7.15
CA ARG A 260 -29.28 -8.96 -8.31
C ARG A 260 -28.56 -7.69 -7.88
N VAL A 261 -27.33 -7.54 -8.38
CA VAL A 261 -26.51 -6.35 -8.21
C VAL A 261 -26.34 -5.73 -9.60
N PRO A 262 -26.83 -4.49 -9.86
CA PRO A 262 -27.29 -3.50 -8.89
C PRO A 262 -28.81 -3.42 -8.65
N GLU A 263 -29.67 -4.25 -9.29
CA GLU A 263 -31.11 -4.03 -9.36
C GLU A 263 -31.80 -4.16 -8.00
N ASP A 264 -31.42 -5.16 -7.20
CA ASP A 264 -31.98 -5.39 -5.87
C ASP A 264 -31.15 -4.70 -4.77
N VAL A 265 -29.81 -4.65 -4.94
CA VAL A 265 -28.85 -4.03 -4.01
C VAL A 265 -27.70 -3.41 -4.77
N SER A 266 -27.43 -2.14 -4.55
CA SER A 266 -26.20 -1.50 -5.02
C SER A 266 -25.05 -1.78 -4.07
N VAL A 267 -23.87 -2.13 -4.63
CA VAL A 267 -22.63 -2.35 -3.87
C VAL A 267 -21.57 -1.38 -4.35
N VAL A 268 -20.93 -0.67 -3.42
CA VAL A 268 -19.79 0.19 -3.71
C VAL A 268 -18.61 -0.18 -2.82
N GLY A 269 -17.39 -0.12 -3.37
CA GLY A 269 -16.14 -0.47 -2.71
C GLY A 269 -15.21 0.73 -2.49
N TYR A 270 -13.96 0.42 -2.24
CA TYR A 270 -12.86 1.37 -2.09
C TYR A 270 -11.54 0.68 -2.43
N ASP A 271 -10.66 1.27 -3.17
CA ASP A 271 -9.28 0.99 -3.56
C ASP A 271 -9.08 1.05 -5.09
N ASP A 272 -10.05 0.63 -5.89
CA ASP A 272 -10.00 0.44 -7.35
C ASP A 272 -8.89 -0.54 -7.75
N VAL A 273 -8.91 -1.72 -7.14
CA VAL A 273 -8.03 -2.82 -7.54
C VAL A 273 -8.37 -3.32 -8.95
N PRO A 274 -7.43 -3.95 -9.69
CA PRO A 274 -7.67 -4.42 -11.06
C PRO A 274 -8.94 -5.26 -11.22
N GLU A 275 -9.25 -6.10 -10.24
CA GLU A 275 -10.41 -7.00 -10.22
C GLU A 275 -11.74 -6.24 -10.15
N ALA A 276 -11.74 -5.02 -9.64
CA ALA A 276 -12.94 -4.17 -9.64
C ALA A 276 -13.45 -3.88 -11.06
N GLY A 277 -12.54 -3.88 -12.04
CA GLY A 277 -12.85 -3.73 -13.46
C GLY A 277 -13.31 -5.01 -14.16
N TRP A 278 -13.19 -6.18 -13.54
CA TRP A 278 -13.56 -7.44 -14.19
C TRP A 278 -15.08 -7.52 -14.43
N GLY A 279 -15.47 -8.08 -15.58
CA GLY A 279 -16.88 -8.15 -15.97
C GLY A 279 -17.79 -8.84 -14.97
N GLY A 280 -17.25 -9.81 -14.20
CA GLY A 280 -17.99 -10.48 -13.11
C GLY A 280 -18.33 -9.59 -11.94
N TYR A 281 -17.52 -8.59 -11.65
CA TYR A 281 -17.74 -7.64 -10.53
C TYR A 281 -18.23 -6.28 -11.04
N SER A 282 -17.49 -5.68 -11.99
CA SER A 282 -17.80 -4.33 -12.50
C SER A 282 -18.09 -3.34 -11.36
N LEU A 283 -17.21 -3.33 -10.35
CA LEU A 283 -17.42 -2.69 -9.05
C LEU A 283 -17.25 -1.17 -9.14
N THR A 284 -18.27 -0.43 -8.76
CA THR A 284 -18.20 1.01 -8.48
C THR A 284 -17.42 1.23 -7.19
N THR A 285 -16.37 2.04 -7.23
CA THR A 285 -15.43 2.15 -6.13
C THR A 285 -14.72 3.51 -6.11
N ILE A 286 -14.02 3.82 -5.04
CA ILE A 286 -13.09 4.95 -4.98
C ILE A 286 -11.69 4.47 -5.40
N ALA A 287 -11.12 5.13 -6.40
CA ALA A 287 -9.74 4.92 -6.78
C ALA A 287 -8.79 5.65 -5.81
N GLN A 288 -7.88 4.88 -5.22
CA GLN A 288 -6.68 5.38 -4.58
C GLN A 288 -5.56 5.40 -5.62
N SER A 289 -4.83 6.51 -5.73
CA SER A 289 -3.69 6.59 -6.64
C SER A 289 -2.50 5.79 -6.08
N ALA A 290 -2.47 4.46 -6.30
CA ALA A 290 -1.35 3.62 -5.85
C ALA A 290 -0.01 4.18 -6.33
N THR A 291 0.11 4.54 -7.61
CA THR A 291 1.34 5.14 -8.18
C THR A 291 1.69 6.47 -7.53
N GLY A 292 0.70 7.34 -7.28
CA GLY A 292 0.93 8.62 -6.59
C GLY A 292 1.39 8.40 -5.14
N MET A 293 0.76 7.45 -4.44
CA MET A 293 1.13 7.11 -3.06
C MET A 293 2.54 6.51 -2.97
N VAL A 294 2.89 5.61 -3.87
CA VAL A 294 4.23 5.00 -3.95
C VAL A 294 5.28 6.07 -4.19
N ARG A 295 5.08 6.92 -5.22
CA ARG A 295 6.03 7.99 -5.53
C ARG A 295 6.22 8.93 -4.35
N ALA A 296 5.14 9.42 -3.75
CA ALA A 296 5.22 10.31 -2.60
C ALA A 296 5.93 9.66 -1.39
N ALA A 297 5.65 8.37 -1.12
CA ALA A 297 6.30 7.65 -0.02
C ALA A 297 7.81 7.47 -0.25
N VAL A 298 8.19 7.09 -1.47
CA VAL A 298 9.61 6.91 -1.82
C VAL A 298 10.33 8.25 -1.85
N ASP A 299 9.72 9.33 -2.36
CA ASP A 299 10.33 10.66 -2.36
C ASP A 299 10.60 11.16 -0.94
N ILE A 300 9.62 11.04 -0.04
CA ILE A 300 9.78 11.39 1.38
C ILE A 300 10.93 10.56 2.00
N LEU A 301 10.94 9.25 1.78
CA LEU A 301 11.96 8.37 2.34
C LEU A 301 13.36 8.72 1.84
N MET A 302 13.53 8.89 0.52
CA MET A 302 14.83 9.19 -0.09
C MET A 302 15.36 10.56 0.36
N GLU A 303 14.50 11.55 0.49
CA GLU A 303 14.90 12.86 0.98
C GLU A 303 15.40 12.79 2.44
N GLN A 304 14.69 12.08 3.32
CA GLN A 304 15.10 11.91 4.71
C GLN A 304 16.41 11.11 4.86
N ILE A 305 16.60 10.07 4.02
CA ILE A 305 17.88 9.33 3.95
C ILE A 305 19.02 10.25 3.50
N ALA A 306 18.78 11.10 2.50
CA ALA A 306 19.81 11.99 1.96
C ALA A 306 20.21 13.10 2.95
N GLN A 307 19.23 13.67 3.64
CA GLN A 307 19.42 14.75 4.60
C GLN A 307 19.91 14.25 5.97
N GLN A 308 19.82 12.95 6.24
CA GLN A 308 20.05 12.36 7.57
C GLN A 308 19.22 13.01 8.68
N GLU A 309 18.05 13.52 8.30
CA GLU A 309 17.10 14.19 9.18
C GLU A 309 15.71 13.58 8.98
N VAL A 310 15.11 13.15 10.10
CA VAL A 310 13.75 12.59 10.09
C VAL A 310 12.76 13.69 10.46
N GLN A 311 12.17 14.32 9.44
CA GLN A 311 11.12 15.31 9.62
C GLN A 311 9.77 14.71 9.23
N ARG A 312 8.82 14.68 10.19
CA ARG A 312 7.47 14.18 9.92
C ARG A 312 6.80 14.94 8.78
N ARG A 313 6.33 14.19 7.77
CA ARG A 313 5.51 14.72 6.67
C ARG A 313 4.23 13.92 6.54
N SER A 314 3.12 14.60 6.25
CA SER A 314 1.83 13.97 5.98
C SER A 314 1.37 14.42 4.60
N THR A 315 1.19 13.44 3.69
CA THR A 315 0.70 13.69 2.33
C THR A 315 -0.66 13.03 2.17
N ILE A 316 -1.64 13.81 1.74
CA ILE A 316 -2.99 13.34 1.45
C ILE A 316 -3.21 13.47 -0.07
N LEU A 317 -3.52 12.36 -0.72
CA LEU A 317 -3.80 12.31 -2.16
C LEU A 317 -5.31 12.29 -2.41
N PRO A 318 -5.78 12.86 -3.53
CA PRO A 318 -7.20 12.93 -3.82
C PRO A 318 -7.82 11.54 -4.02
N ALA A 319 -9.06 11.38 -3.55
CA ALA A 319 -9.92 10.25 -3.82
C ALA A 319 -10.77 10.51 -5.08
N ARG A 320 -10.93 9.52 -5.96
CA ARG A 320 -11.74 9.65 -7.18
C ARG A 320 -12.73 8.52 -7.30
N LEU A 321 -14.01 8.85 -7.42
CA LEU A 321 -15.06 7.87 -7.69
C LEU A 321 -14.94 7.32 -9.12
N ILE A 322 -14.96 6.01 -9.23
CA ILE A 322 -15.03 5.24 -10.48
C ILE A 322 -16.38 4.54 -10.55
N VAL A 323 -17.23 5.00 -11.43
CA VAL A 323 -18.58 4.44 -11.61
C VAL A 323 -18.52 3.27 -12.58
N ARG A 324 -19.08 2.13 -12.16
CA ARG A 324 -19.21 0.88 -12.96
C ARG A 324 -20.61 0.28 -12.78
N GLY A 325 -20.76 -1.03 -13.00
CA GLY A 325 -22.04 -1.72 -13.06
C GLY A 325 -22.63 -2.21 -11.74
N SER A 326 -21.92 -2.10 -10.60
CA SER A 326 -22.38 -2.68 -9.32
C SER A 326 -23.34 -1.80 -8.52
N ALA A 327 -23.62 -0.59 -8.99
CA ALA A 327 -24.50 0.34 -8.31
C ALA A 327 -25.36 1.13 -9.30
N ARG A 328 -26.58 1.50 -8.87
CA ARG A 328 -27.45 2.37 -9.65
C ARG A 328 -26.83 3.75 -9.80
N VAL A 329 -26.67 4.19 -11.05
CA VAL A 329 -26.04 5.48 -11.38
C VAL A 329 -27.08 6.59 -11.25
N PRO A 330 -26.87 7.60 -10.40
CA PRO A 330 -27.75 8.74 -10.32
C PRO A 330 -27.80 9.50 -11.66
N LYS A 331 -28.94 10.03 -12.04
CA LYS A 331 -29.09 10.79 -13.32
C LYS A 331 -28.11 11.95 -13.45
N ALA A 332 -27.81 12.61 -12.34
CA ALA A 332 -26.85 13.72 -12.29
C ALA A 332 -25.37 13.29 -12.44
N TRP A 333 -25.07 11.99 -12.29
CA TRP A 333 -23.72 11.41 -12.37
C TRP A 333 -23.52 10.61 -13.67
N ALA A 334 -24.57 10.41 -14.45
CA ALA A 334 -24.45 9.81 -15.78
C ALA A 334 -23.63 10.74 -16.67
N ALA A 335 -22.60 10.20 -17.33
CA ALA A 335 -21.88 10.96 -18.34
C ALA A 335 -22.88 11.47 -19.40
N PRO A 336 -22.72 12.69 -19.93
CA PRO A 336 -23.57 13.16 -21.02
C PRO A 336 -23.45 12.16 -22.19
N PRO A 337 -24.56 11.83 -22.88
CA PRO A 337 -24.53 10.93 -24.02
C PRO A 337 -23.59 11.54 -25.08
N GLY A 338 -22.42 10.87 -25.32
CA GLY A 338 -21.44 11.30 -26.32
C GLY A 338 -19.98 11.35 -25.87
N ALA A 339 -19.62 11.00 -24.62
CA ALA A 339 -18.24 10.99 -24.12
C ALA A 339 -17.60 9.58 -24.13
N ALA A 340 -17.96 8.72 -25.07
CA ALA A 340 -17.25 7.47 -25.36
C ALA A 340 -16.55 7.64 -26.72
N GLY A 341 -15.27 7.98 -26.67
CA GLY A 341 -14.38 8.11 -27.79
C GLY A 341 -12.98 7.68 -27.39
#